data_30db7051232c75a9db81434bfe670dd3
#
_entry.id   30db7051232c75a9db81434bfe670dd3
#
_cell.length_a   1.000
_cell.length_b   1.000
_cell.length_c   1.000
_cell.angle_alpha   90.00
_cell.angle_beta   90.00
_cell.angle_gamma   90.00
#
_symmetry.space_group_name_H-M   'P 1'
#
loop_
_entity.id
_entity.type
_entity.pdbx_description
1 polymer ?
#
loop_
_entity_poly.entity_id
_entity_poly.type
_entity_poly.pdbx_seq_one_letter_code
_entity_poly.pdbx_strand_id
1 'polypeptide(L)'
;RLISFPTYMTNWTIPGGLFGADAITGATPLGIINEGLMKGLSATDIIARNGLSYSQMLFANIGGSAGEASAVAILIGFIYLLVRKVIKPWITLSILGTVAAVSCIFWLADPTQFTDPVFNLLTGGLLLGSCFMATDYVTSPMSTKGGIIFGVGIGFITLMIRYFGSYPEGMSFAILIMNSTVPLLNKWFHQKKYGRA
;
A
#
# COMPACT_ATOMS: atom_id res chain seq x y z
N ARG A 1 -8.17 18.25 -10.60
CA ARG A 1 -7.41 18.17 -9.34
C ARG A 1 -7.89 19.26 -8.40
N LEU A 2 -8.47 18.87 -7.27
CA LEU A 2 -9.03 19.81 -6.29
C LEU A 2 -7.96 20.45 -5.38
N ILE A 3 -6.80 19.81 -5.23
CA ILE A 3 -5.73 20.31 -4.34
C ILE A 3 -4.38 20.11 -5.02
N SER A 4 -3.65 21.19 -5.21
CA SER A 4 -2.26 21.20 -5.66
C SER A 4 -1.34 21.16 -4.44
N PHE A 5 -0.51 20.11 -4.31
CA PHE A 5 0.49 20.05 -3.26
C PHE A 5 1.77 20.78 -3.69
N PRO A 6 2.45 21.46 -2.76
CA PRO A 6 3.76 22.01 -3.02
C PRO A 6 4.74 20.90 -3.41
N THR A 7 5.60 21.17 -4.38
CA THR A 7 6.57 20.19 -4.92
C THR A 7 7.52 19.64 -3.85
N TYR A 8 7.82 20.40 -2.79
CA TYR A 8 8.66 19.91 -1.70
C TYR A 8 8.00 18.81 -0.85
N MET A 9 6.68 18.67 -0.88
CA MET A 9 5.97 17.57 -0.19
C MET A 9 5.96 16.27 -0.98
N THR A 10 6.32 16.31 -2.26
CA THR A 10 6.34 15.15 -3.16
C THR A 10 7.75 14.67 -3.48
N ASN A 11 8.77 15.39 -3.04
CA ASN A 11 10.16 15.01 -3.23
C ASN A 11 10.69 14.28 -2.00
N TRP A 12 11.11 13.04 -2.18
CA TRP A 12 11.64 12.18 -1.13
C TRP A 12 13.14 11.95 -1.31
N THR A 13 13.85 11.79 -0.21
CA THR A 13 15.26 11.46 -0.26
C THR A 13 15.44 9.98 -0.61
N ILE A 14 16.35 9.70 -1.53
CA ILE A 14 16.84 8.34 -1.78
C ILE A 14 17.82 8.00 -0.67
N PRO A 15 17.70 6.83 0.01
CA PRO A 15 18.67 6.42 1.01
C PRO A 15 20.06 6.36 0.34
N GLY A 16 20.89 7.36 0.58
CA GLY A 16 22.27 7.40 0.09
C GLY A 16 23.09 6.35 0.81
N GLY A 17 23.99 5.68 0.12
CA GLY A 17 25.02 4.88 0.77
C GLY A 17 25.83 5.73 1.74
N LEU A 18 26.52 5.10 2.70
CA LEU A 18 27.33 5.73 3.76
C LEU A 18 28.37 6.78 3.27
N PHE A 19 28.59 6.88 1.96
CA PHE A 19 29.58 7.77 1.30
C PHE A 19 28.99 8.54 0.10
N GLY A 20 27.65 8.68 0.01
CA GLY A 20 26.99 9.41 -1.07
C GLY A 20 26.78 10.89 -0.76
N ALA A 21 26.24 11.64 -1.72
CA ALA A 21 25.88 13.05 -1.57
C ALA A 21 24.96 13.26 -0.36
N ASP A 22 25.08 14.41 0.33
CA ASP A 22 24.39 14.74 1.58
C ASP A 22 22.86 14.67 1.49
N ALA A 23 22.27 14.87 0.33
CA ALA A 23 20.85 14.61 0.05
C ALA A 23 20.61 14.51 -1.46
N ILE A 24 19.97 13.44 -1.89
CA ILE A 24 19.41 13.30 -3.24
C ILE A 24 17.89 13.26 -3.08
N THR A 25 17.19 14.26 -3.59
CA THR A 25 15.73 14.28 -3.60
C THR A 25 15.23 13.63 -4.90
N GLY A 26 14.34 12.66 -4.77
CA GLY A 26 13.70 11.99 -5.90
C GLY A 26 12.19 11.89 -5.68
N ALA A 27 11.42 11.82 -6.78
CA ALA A 27 10.00 11.54 -6.68
C ALA A 27 9.76 10.07 -6.34
N THR A 28 8.67 9.77 -5.60
CA THR A 28 8.28 8.38 -5.35
C THR A 28 7.93 7.69 -6.67
N PRO A 29 8.12 6.36 -6.79
CA PRO A 29 7.74 5.61 -7.99
C PRO A 29 6.29 5.86 -8.44
N LEU A 30 5.36 5.93 -7.48
CA LEU A 30 3.96 6.26 -7.76
C LEU A 30 3.77 7.70 -8.24
N GLY A 31 4.54 8.65 -7.71
CA GLY A 31 4.54 10.04 -8.16
C GLY A 31 5.03 10.18 -9.61
N ILE A 32 6.11 9.47 -9.95
CA ILE A 32 6.67 9.43 -11.32
C ILE A 32 5.65 8.88 -12.32
N ILE A 33 4.95 7.80 -11.95
CA ILE A 33 3.92 7.22 -12.83
C ILE A 33 2.75 8.18 -13.01
N ASN A 34 2.24 8.78 -11.92
CA ASN A 34 1.14 9.74 -12.02
C ASN A 34 1.49 10.94 -12.90
N GLU A 35 2.69 11.50 -12.77
CA GLU A 35 3.15 12.59 -13.65
C GLU A 35 3.30 12.15 -15.11
N GLY A 36 3.83 10.97 -15.34
CA GLY A 36 4.01 10.42 -16.68
C GLY A 36 2.70 10.14 -17.39
N LEU A 37 1.73 9.55 -16.70
CA LEU A 37 0.38 9.31 -17.22
C LEU A 37 -0.35 10.62 -17.57
N MET A 38 -0.13 11.69 -16.79
CA MET A 38 -0.66 13.01 -17.12
C MET A 38 -0.06 13.62 -18.38
N LYS A 39 1.17 13.25 -18.71
CA LYS A 39 1.86 13.66 -19.94
C LYS A 39 1.48 12.76 -21.13
N GLY A 40 0.56 11.82 -20.95
CA GLY A 40 0.08 10.90 -21.99
C GLY A 40 1.06 9.77 -22.33
N LEU A 41 2.02 9.48 -21.45
CA LEU A 41 2.93 8.34 -21.61
C LEU A 41 2.31 7.07 -21.08
N SER A 42 2.65 5.90 -21.64
CA SER A 42 2.18 4.62 -21.11
C SER A 42 2.90 4.25 -19.82
N ALA A 43 2.21 3.52 -18.93
CA ALA A 43 2.78 3.08 -17.66
C ALA A 43 4.06 2.25 -17.86
N THR A 44 4.09 1.39 -18.88
CA THR A 44 5.25 0.57 -19.24
C THR A 44 6.45 1.40 -19.69
N ASP A 45 6.23 2.44 -20.51
CA ASP A 45 7.29 3.33 -20.99
C ASP A 45 7.89 4.16 -19.85
N ILE A 46 7.06 4.58 -18.90
CA ILE A 46 7.50 5.34 -17.74
C ILE A 46 8.41 4.49 -16.85
N ILE A 47 8.03 3.24 -16.59
CA ILE A 47 8.84 2.29 -15.81
C ILE A 47 10.19 2.05 -16.49
N ALA A 48 10.20 1.82 -17.81
CA ALA A 48 11.40 1.57 -18.59
C ALA A 48 12.33 2.80 -18.65
N ARG A 49 11.79 4.00 -18.88
CA ARG A 49 12.58 5.24 -18.96
C ARG A 49 13.22 5.65 -17.66
N ASN A 50 12.56 5.43 -16.53
CA ASN A 50 13.08 5.79 -15.21
C ASN A 50 13.90 4.67 -14.57
N GLY A 51 14.11 3.54 -15.26
CA GLY A 51 14.91 2.42 -14.76
C GLY A 51 14.34 1.81 -13.46
N LEU A 52 13.02 1.89 -13.25
CA LEU A 52 12.37 1.37 -12.05
C LEU A 52 12.40 -0.17 -12.09
N SER A 53 13.40 -0.74 -11.41
CA SER A 53 13.55 -2.18 -11.31
C SER A 53 12.88 -2.72 -10.05
N TYR A 54 12.20 -3.86 -10.18
CA TYR A 54 11.60 -4.55 -9.03
C TYR A 54 12.62 -4.93 -7.95
N SER A 55 13.85 -5.24 -8.35
CA SER A 55 14.93 -5.52 -7.40
C SER A 55 15.30 -4.30 -6.55
N GLN A 56 15.28 -3.11 -7.12
CA GLN A 56 15.53 -1.87 -6.39
C GLN A 56 14.39 -1.56 -5.41
N MET A 57 13.14 -1.88 -5.78
CA MET A 57 11.97 -1.74 -4.89
C MET A 57 12.02 -2.69 -3.71
N LEU A 58 12.56 -3.89 -3.90
CA LEU A 58 12.72 -4.87 -2.83
C LEU A 58 13.79 -4.46 -1.81
N PHE A 59 14.93 -3.92 -2.26
CA PHE A 59 16.14 -3.69 -1.44
C PHE A 59 16.36 -2.24 -0.99
N ALA A 60 15.35 -1.39 -1.04
CA ALA A 60 15.43 0.01 -0.56
C ALA A 60 16.33 0.96 -1.38
N ASN A 61 16.50 0.73 -2.66
CA ASN A 61 17.29 1.61 -3.51
C ASN A 61 16.40 2.59 -4.31
N ILE A 62 15.30 3.03 -3.72
CA ILE A 62 14.31 3.91 -4.35
C ILE A 62 13.93 5.00 -3.35
N GLY A 63 13.64 6.21 -3.86
CA GLY A 63 13.10 7.30 -3.06
C GLY A 63 11.74 6.93 -2.47
N GLY A 64 11.59 7.12 -1.16
CA GLY A 64 10.36 6.80 -0.43
C GLY A 64 10.38 7.34 0.99
N SER A 65 9.26 7.22 1.70
CA SER A 65 9.17 7.61 3.10
C SER A 65 10.04 6.71 3.99
N ALA A 66 10.50 7.28 5.10
CA ALA A 66 11.27 6.52 6.09
C ALA A 66 10.44 5.33 6.59
N GLY A 67 11.02 4.13 6.49
CA GLY A 67 10.39 2.88 6.95
C GLY A 67 9.59 2.11 5.90
N GLU A 68 9.29 2.67 4.73
CA GLU A 68 8.61 1.95 3.65
C GLU A 68 9.52 1.60 2.46
N ALA A 69 10.76 2.07 2.49
CA ALA A 69 11.69 1.92 1.37
C ALA A 69 12.06 0.45 1.09
N SER A 70 12.13 -0.42 2.09
CA SER A 70 12.52 -1.83 1.93
C SER A 70 11.37 -2.79 2.15
N ALA A 71 10.85 -3.38 1.07
CA ALA A 71 9.83 -4.43 1.16
C ALA A 71 10.32 -5.66 1.92
N VAL A 72 11.60 -6.03 1.75
CA VAL A 72 12.20 -7.18 2.44
C VAL A 72 12.23 -6.97 3.95
N ALA A 73 12.65 -5.80 4.42
CA ALA A 73 12.69 -5.51 5.85
C ALA A 73 11.29 -5.55 6.50
N ILE A 74 10.28 -5.00 5.80
CA ILE A 74 8.88 -5.05 6.23
C ILE A 74 8.39 -6.50 6.34
N LEU A 75 8.66 -7.33 5.33
CA LEU A 75 8.26 -8.75 5.31
C LEU A 75 8.94 -9.55 6.43
N ILE A 76 10.24 -9.32 6.70
CA ILE A 76 10.95 -9.97 7.82
C ILE A 76 10.27 -9.58 9.15
N GLY A 77 9.99 -8.31 9.37
CA GLY A 77 9.28 -7.84 10.56
C GLY A 77 7.89 -8.46 10.70
N PHE A 78 7.16 -8.54 9.60
CA PHE A 78 5.83 -9.16 9.57
C PHE A 78 5.88 -10.66 9.89
N ILE A 79 6.83 -11.41 9.31
CA ILE A 79 7.02 -12.84 9.60
C ILE A 79 7.36 -13.04 11.09
N TYR A 80 8.24 -12.20 11.66
CA TYR A 80 8.56 -12.25 13.08
C TYR A 80 7.30 -12.09 13.95
N LEU A 81 6.45 -11.12 13.66
CA LEU A 81 5.21 -10.89 14.41
C LEU A 81 4.20 -12.04 14.24
N LEU A 82 4.14 -12.66 13.06
CA LEU A 82 3.33 -13.86 12.83
C LEU A 82 3.81 -15.06 13.65
N VAL A 83 5.11 -15.31 13.66
CA VAL A 83 5.71 -16.42 14.45
C VAL A 83 5.46 -16.22 15.95
N ARG A 84 5.55 -14.97 16.42
CA ARG A 84 5.22 -14.60 17.79
C ARG A 84 3.73 -14.59 18.09
N LYS A 85 2.87 -14.87 17.09
CA LYS A 85 1.40 -14.85 17.20
C LYS A 85 0.83 -13.52 17.72
N VAL A 86 1.53 -12.43 17.46
CA VAL A 86 1.11 -11.07 17.85
C VAL A 86 0.01 -10.60 16.88
N ILE A 87 0.14 -10.89 15.60
CA ILE A 87 -0.78 -10.41 14.55
C ILE A 87 -1.50 -11.59 13.89
N LYS A 88 -2.77 -11.38 13.52
CA LYS A 88 -3.55 -12.33 12.73
C LYS A 88 -3.35 -12.06 11.24
N PRO A 89 -2.98 -13.06 10.42
CA PRO A 89 -2.64 -12.85 9.00
C PRO A 89 -3.83 -12.48 8.11
N TRP A 90 -5.05 -12.71 8.55
CA TRP A 90 -6.26 -12.60 7.71
C TRP A 90 -6.49 -11.20 7.15
N ILE A 91 -6.22 -10.15 7.93
CA ILE A 91 -6.39 -8.76 7.51
C ILE A 91 -5.36 -8.43 6.43
N THR A 92 -4.08 -8.69 6.69
CA THR A 92 -3.00 -8.42 5.73
C THR A 92 -3.19 -9.19 4.43
N LEU A 93 -3.50 -10.50 4.51
CA LEU A 93 -3.74 -11.32 3.33
C LEU A 93 -4.95 -10.86 2.52
N SER A 94 -6.02 -10.41 3.17
CA SER A 94 -7.18 -9.87 2.47
C SER A 94 -6.89 -8.55 1.78
N ILE A 95 -6.09 -7.65 2.40
CA ILE A 95 -5.66 -6.40 1.75
C ILE A 95 -4.81 -6.70 0.53
N LEU A 96 -3.73 -7.48 0.68
CA LEU A 96 -2.82 -7.81 -0.41
C LEU A 96 -3.53 -8.58 -1.53
N GLY A 97 -4.40 -9.54 -1.18
CA GLY A 97 -5.20 -10.29 -2.13
C GLY A 97 -6.16 -9.41 -2.93
N THR A 98 -6.83 -8.47 -2.28
CA THR A 98 -7.75 -7.52 -2.95
C THR A 98 -6.98 -6.58 -3.86
N VAL A 99 -5.85 -6.03 -3.40
CA VAL A 99 -5.00 -5.17 -4.24
C VAL A 99 -4.48 -5.94 -5.44
N ALA A 100 -3.99 -7.18 -5.26
CA ALA A 100 -3.53 -8.00 -6.38
C ALA A 100 -4.65 -8.31 -7.38
N ALA A 101 -5.83 -8.72 -6.89
CA ALA A 101 -6.97 -9.09 -7.75
C ALA A 101 -7.51 -7.87 -8.52
N VAL A 102 -7.77 -6.77 -7.85
CA VAL A 102 -8.33 -5.56 -8.49
C VAL A 102 -7.31 -4.94 -9.43
N SER A 103 -6.04 -4.85 -9.04
CA SER A 103 -4.98 -4.35 -9.92
C SER A 103 -4.79 -5.23 -11.15
N CYS A 104 -4.92 -6.54 -11.02
CA CYS A 104 -4.87 -7.47 -12.14
C CYS A 104 -6.02 -7.24 -13.13
N ILE A 105 -7.25 -7.02 -12.63
CA ILE A 105 -8.42 -6.74 -13.47
C ILE A 105 -8.21 -5.44 -14.27
N PHE A 106 -7.77 -4.36 -13.63
CA PHE A 106 -7.50 -3.09 -14.31
C PHE A 106 -6.36 -3.20 -15.32
N TRP A 107 -5.28 -3.89 -14.97
CA TRP A 107 -4.15 -4.10 -15.87
C TRP A 107 -4.53 -4.94 -17.11
N LEU A 108 -5.38 -5.97 -16.95
CA LEU A 108 -5.88 -6.75 -18.07
C LEU A 108 -6.84 -5.97 -18.97
N ALA A 109 -7.57 -5.00 -18.39
CA ALA A 109 -8.48 -4.15 -19.16
C ALA A 109 -7.71 -3.13 -20.02
N ASP A 110 -6.69 -2.50 -19.45
CA ASP A 110 -5.88 -1.50 -20.17
C ASP A 110 -4.42 -1.46 -19.64
N PRO A 111 -3.50 -2.24 -20.24
CA PRO A 111 -2.11 -2.30 -19.80
C PRO A 111 -1.32 -0.99 -20.01
N THR A 112 -1.86 -0.06 -20.81
CA THR A 112 -1.19 1.21 -21.11
C THR A 112 -1.39 2.26 -20.03
N GLN A 113 -2.53 2.23 -19.36
CA GLN A 113 -2.89 3.20 -18.32
C GLN A 113 -2.63 2.69 -16.90
N PHE A 114 -2.76 1.37 -16.67
CA PHE A 114 -2.64 0.79 -15.34
C PHE A 114 -1.33 0.03 -15.16
N THR A 115 -0.73 0.19 -13.99
CA THR A 115 0.49 -0.53 -13.62
C THR A 115 0.18 -1.98 -13.26
N ASP A 116 1.16 -2.85 -13.43
CA ASP A 116 1.04 -4.26 -13.10
C ASP A 116 0.79 -4.51 -11.59
N PRO A 117 0.20 -5.64 -11.22
CA PRO A 117 -0.13 -5.95 -9.84
C PRO A 117 1.08 -5.98 -8.91
N VAL A 118 2.23 -6.49 -9.40
CA VAL A 118 3.46 -6.59 -8.61
C VAL A 118 4.01 -5.21 -8.26
N PHE A 119 3.97 -4.28 -9.22
CA PHE A 119 4.34 -2.89 -8.98
C PHE A 119 3.47 -2.26 -7.89
N ASN A 120 2.15 -2.44 -7.98
CA ASN A 120 1.22 -1.89 -6.99
C ASN A 120 1.41 -2.47 -5.58
N LEU A 121 1.83 -3.73 -5.48
CA LEU A 121 2.11 -4.37 -4.19
C LEU A 121 3.41 -3.88 -3.55
N LEU A 122 4.44 -3.63 -4.38
CA LEU A 122 5.78 -3.27 -3.89
C LEU A 122 5.96 -1.77 -3.67
N THR A 123 5.09 -0.93 -4.23
CA THR A 123 5.23 0.53 -4.17
C THR A 123 4.35 1.18 -3.12
N GLY A 124 4.85 2.28 -2.58
CA GLY A 124 4.18 3.09 -1.56
C GLY A 124 4.06 2.39 -0.22
N GLY A 125 3.36 3.02 0.69
CA GLY A 125 3.13 2.52 2.05
C GLY A 125 2.20 1.32 2.17
N LEU A 126 1.86 0.61 1.07
CA LEU A 126 0.91 -0.49 1.10
C LEU A 126 1.38 -1.65 1.97
N LEU A 127 2.64 -2.09 1.83
CA LEU A 127 3.20 -3.17 2.65
C LEU A 127 3.27 -2.77 4.12
N LEU A 128 3.79 -1.58 4.41
CA LEU A 128 3.85 -1.07 5.78
C LEU A 128 2.45 -0.96 6.39
N GLY A 129 1.53 -0.35 5.67
CA GLY A 129 0.16 -0.14 6.10
C GLY A 129 -0.61 -1.44 6.31
N SER A 130 -0.46 -2.43 5.41
CA SER A 130 -1.17 -3.71 5.52
C SER A 130 -0.59 -4.62 6.61
N CYS A 131 0.73 -4.59 6.82
CA CYS A 131 1.39 -5.48 7.78
C CYS A 131 1.34 -4.95 9.22
N PHE A 132 1.45 -3.63 9.42
CA PHE A 132 1.60 -3.04 10.74
C PHE A 132 0.46 -2.09 11.13
N MET A 133 -0.03 -1.25 10.22
CA MET A 133 -1.05 -0.26 10.56
C MET A 133 -2.46 -0.84 10.60
N ALA A 134 -2.84 -1.65 9.62
CA ALA A 134 -4.19 -2.23 9.53
C ALA A 134 -4.43 -3.37 10.52
N THR A 135 -3.37 -3.92 11.11
CA THR A 135 -3.43 -5.02 12.07
C THR A 135 -3.39 -4.55 13.53
N ASP A 136 -3.58 -3.25 13.78
CA ASP A 136 -3.62 -2.70 15.13
C ASP A 136 -4.78 -3.28 15.95
N TYR A 137 -4.50 -3.64 17.23
CA TYR A 137 -5.48 -4.27 18.10
C TYR A 137 -6.67 -3.40 18.47
N VAL A 138 -6.47 -2.08 18.50
CA VAL A 138 -7.49 -1.14 18.97
C VAL A 138 -8.50 -0.85 17.88
N THR A 139 -8.03 -0.70 16.64
CA THR A 139 -8.83 -0.22 15.52
C THR A 139 -9.32 -1.32 14.59
N SER A 140 -8.77 -2.54 14.68
CA SER A 140 -9.17 -3.65 13.80
C SER A 140 -10.38 -4.42 14.32
N PRO A 141 -11.19 -5.06 13.44
CA PRO A 141 -12.31 -5.89 13.84
C PRO A 141 -11.89 -7.11 14.65
N MET A 142 -12.68 -7.43 15.68
CA MET A 142 -12.41 -8.59 16.55
C MET A 142 -12.64 -9.93 15.86
N SER A 143 -13.61 -10.02 14.94
CA SER A 143 -13.98 -11.26 14.25
C SER A 143 -13.16 -11.48 13.00
N THR A 144 -12.83 -12.74 12.68
CA THR A 144 -12.10 -13.10 11.45
C THR A 144 -12.84 -12.68 10.18
N LYS A 145 -14.17 -12.89 10.14
CA LYS A 145 -15.02 -12.48 9.01
C LYS A 145 -15.04 -10.96 8.84
N GLY A 146 -15.19 -10.22 9.94
CA GLY A 146 -15.11 -8.76 9.95
C GLY A 146 -13.74 -8.27 9.48
N GLY A 147 -12.65 -8.93 9.91
CA GLY A 147 -11.30 -8.62 9.48
C GLY A 147 -11.05 -8.81 7.99
N ILE A 148 -11.64 -9.85 7.37
CA ILE A 148 -11.54 -10.06 5.92
C ILE A 148 -12.27 -8.94 5.17
N ILE A 149 -13.49 -8.61 5.55
CA ILE A 149 -14.27 -7.54 4.90
C ILE A 149 -13.58 -6.18 5.07
N PHE A 150 -13.05 -5.93 6.26
CA PHE A 150 -12.27 -4.75 6.57
C PHE A 150 -11.04 -4.64 5.65
N GLY A 151 -10.28 -5.73 5.49
CA GLY A 151 -9.11 -5.77 4.61
C GLY A 151 -9.46 -5.61 3.12
N VAL A 152 -10.55 -6.24 2.66
CA VAL A 152 -11.07 -6.06 1.29
C VAL A 152 -11.44 -4.59 1.05
N GLY A 153 -12.12 -3.96 2.00
CA GLY A 153 -12.47 -2.54 1.90
C GLY A 153 -11.26 -1.64 1.82
N ILE A 154 -10.24 -1.87 2.67
CA ILE A 154 -8.98 -1.10 2.62
C ILE A 154 -8.30 -1.26 1.27
N GLY A 155 -8.11 -2.49 0.79
CA GLY A 155 -7.44 -2.76 -0.49
C GLY A 155 -8.15 -2.10 -1.67
N PHE A 156 -9.48 -2.18 -1.70
CA PHE A 156 -10.30 -1.56 -2.75
C PHE A 156 -10.20 -0.02 -2.73
N ILE A 157 -10.40 0.61 -1.57
CA ILE A 157 -10.33 2.07 -1.43
C ILE A 157 -8.92 2.58 -1.77
N THR A 158 -7.87 1.86 -1.35
CA THR A 158 -6.49 2.23 -1.68
C THR A 158 -6.25 2.31 -3.18
N LEU A 159 -6.71 1.32 -3.95
CA LEU A 159 -6.58 1.33 -5.40
C LEU A 159 -7.45 2.40 -6.06
N MET A 160 -8.67 2.62 -5.56
CA MET A 160 -9.51 3.71 -6.07
C MET A 160 -8.82 5.07 -5.89
N ILE A 161 -8.19 5.31 -4.75
CA ILE A 161 -7.44 6.55 -4.52
C ILE A 161 -6.21 6.63 -5.43
N ARG A 162 -5.46 5.53 -5.62
CA ARG A 162 -4.26 5.50 -6.48
C ARG A 162 -4.57 5.76 -7.94
N TYR A 163 -5.66 5.17 -8.47
CA TYR A 163 -6.00 5.27 -9.89
C TYR A 163 -6.81 6.52 -10.23
N PHE A 164 -7.75 6.89 -9.39
CA PHE A 164 -8.68 7.98 -9.65
C PHE A 164 -8.46 9.22 -8.77
N GLY A 165 -7.70 9.09 -7.69
CA GLY A 165 -7.42 10.18 -6.77
C GLY A 165 -6.27 11.08 -7.21
N SER A 166 -6.17 12.22 -6.54
CA SER A 166 -5.06 13.16 -6.70
C SER A 166 -3.80 12.75 -5.93
N TYR A 167 -3.96 11.84 -4.96
CA TYR A 167 -2.87 11.37 -4.12
C TYR A 167 -2.21 10.14 -4.73
N PRO A 168 -0.87 10.08 -4.77
CA PRO A 168 -0.16 8.89 -5.23
C PRO A 168 -0.34 7.72 -4.25
N GLU A 169 -0.55 8.00 -2.97
CA GLU A 169 -0.71 7.00 -1.92
C GLU A 169 -2.04 7.16 -1.20
N GLY A 170 -2.80 6.08 -1.10
CA GLY A 170 -4.15 6.09 -0.50
C GLY A 170 -4.29 5.22 0.75
N MET A 171 -3.22 4.51 1.17
CA MET A 171 -3.33 3.47 2.19
C MET A 171 -3.76 4.01 3.55
N SER A 172 -3.19 5.12 4.02
CA SER A 172 -3.54 5.74 5.29
C SER A 172 -4.98 6.25 5.32
N PHE A 173 -5.44 6.86 4.23
CA PHE A 173 -6.82 7.31 4.10
C PHE A 173 -7.81 6.15 4.06
N ALA A 174 -7.46 5.06 3.36
CA ALA A 174 -8.27 3.85 3.30
C ALA A 174 -8.44 3.22 4.70
N ILE A 175 -7.36 3.13 5.47
CA ILE A 175 -7.40 2.63 6.85
C ILE A 175 -8.29 3.54 7.71
N LEU A 176 -8.14 4.85 7.62
CA LEU A 176 -8.93 5.80 8.41
C LEU A 176 -10.42 5.68 8.10
N ILE A 177 -10.80 5.61 6.82
CA ILE A 177 -12.19 5.43 6.40
C ILE A 177 -12.73 4.10 6.91
N MET A 178 -12.00 3.01 6.75
CA MET A 178 -12.44 1.70 7.17
C MET A 178 -12.49 1.55 8.70
N ASN A 179 -11.63 2.23 9.45
CA ASN A 179 -11.69 2.26 10.92
C ASN A 179 -13.03 2.82 11.41
N SER A 180 -13.62 3.79 10.72
CA SER A 180 -14.95 4.32 11.06
C SER A 180 -16.07 3.28 10.91
N THR A 181 -15.87 2.26 10.07
CA THR A 181 -16.84 1.18 9.86
C THR A 181 -16.70 0.01 10.84
N VAL A 182 -15.61 -0.05 11.60
CA VAL A 182 -15.32 -1.17 12.54
C VAL A 182 -16.41 -1.40 13.59
N PRO A 183 -17.02 -0.37 14.22
CA PRO A 183 -18.11 -0.59 15.14
C PRO A 183 -19.31 -1.32 14.48
N LEU A 184 -19.59 -1.01 13.21
CA LEU A 184 -20.64 -1.65 12.43
C LEU A 184 -20.30 -3.12 12.13
N LEU A 185 -19.07 -3.37 11.70
CA LEU A 185 -18.57 -4.72 11.44
C LEU A 185 -18.60 -5.60 12.69
N ASN A 186 -18.22 -5.06 13.84
CA ASN A 186 -18.27 -5.77 15.11
C ASN A 186 -19.72 -6.06 15.56
N LYS A 187 -20.68 -5.20 15.21
CA LYS A 187 -22.11 -5.43 15.46
C LYS A 187 -22.68 -6.53 14.57
N TRP A 188 -22.29 -6.59 13.30
CA TRP A 188 -22.81 -7.61 12.36
C TRP A 188 -22.12 -8.97 12.51
N PHE A 189 -20.82 -8.99 12.82
CA PHE A 189 -20.03 -10.22 12.95
C PHE A 189 -19.61 -10.46 14.40
N HIS A 190 -20.60 -10.71 15.26
CA HIS A 190 -20.35 -11.02 16.67
C HIS A 190 -19.50 -12.29 16.81
N GLN A 191 -18.50 -12.25 17.69
CA GLN A 191 -17.84 -13.47 18.13
C GLN A 191 -18.83 -14.29 19.00
N LYS A 192 -18.84 -15.62 18.79
CA LYS A 192 -19.60 -16.52 19.67
C LYS A 192 -19.09 -16.34 21.10
N LYS A 193 -20.01 -16.07 22.03
CA LYS A 193 -19.66 -15.99 23.46
C LYS A 193 -19.20 -17.37 23.93
N TYR A 194 -18.11 -17.41 24.69
CA TYR A 194 -17.66 -18.64 25.33
C TYR A 194 -18.82 -19.23 26.19
N GLY A 195 -19.06 -20.53 26.04
CA GLY A 195 -20.09 -21.23 26.84
C GLY A 195 -21.53 -21.22 26.31
N ARG A 196 -21.77 -20.67 25.08
CA ARG A 196 -23.04 -20.92 24.37
C ARG A 196 -22.76 -21.77 23.13
N ALA A 197 -23.17 -23.04 23.23
CA ALA A 197 -23.27 -23.94 22.10
C ALA A 197 -24.33 -23.44 21.12
#